data_4a64a1c91d0384c184485498f4465d64
#
_entry.id   4a64a1c91d0384c184485498f4465d64
#
_cell.length_a   1.000
_cell.length_b   1.000
_cell.length_c   1.000
_cell.angle_alpha   90.00
_cell.angle_beta   90.00
_cell.angle_gamma   90.00
#
_symmetry.space_group_name_H-M   'P 1'
#
loop_
_entity.id
_entity.type
_entity.pdbx_description
1 polymer ?
#
loop_
_entity_poly.entity_id
_entity_poly.type
_entity_poly.pdbx_seq_one_letter_code
_entity_poly.pdbx_strand_id
1 'polypeptide(L)'
;MKVSDALHQRISCRSFLSKKISKRIIKKIIEQASKSPSGGNLQPWKAFILSGEPLKKLISDVEKELIKYPKGHATEYKIYPNNLPDLYVKRRYKCGEDLYSLL
;
A
#
# COMPACT_ATOMS: atom_id res chain seq x y z
N MET A 1 13.38 -1.73 -21.36
CA MET A 1 13.88 -1.63 -19.96
C MET A 1 14.27 -3.04 -19.54
N LYS A 2 15.49 -3.25 -19.05
CA LYS A 2 15.93 -4.54 -18.49
C LYS A 2 15.32 -4.76 -17.12
N VAL A 3 15.23 -6.01 -16.66
CA VAL A 3 14.70 -6.34 -15.33
C VAL A 3 15.54 -5.67 -14.22
N SER A 4 16.87 -5.66 -14.38
CA SER A 4 17.77 -4.95 -13.47
C SER A 4 17.43 -3.46 -13.33
N ASP A 5 17.13 -2.78 -14.44
CA ASP A 5 16.80 -1.36 -14.44
C ASP A 5 15.47 -1.13 -13.68
N ALA A 6 14.48 -2.01 -13.89
CA ALA A 6 13.21 -1.94 -13.18
C ALA A 6 13.37 -2.12 -11.66
N LEU A 7 14.23 -3.04 -11.23
CA LEU A 7 14.52 -3.27 -9.81
C LEU A 7 15.22 -2.06 -9.17
N HIS A 8 16.20 -1.46 -9.86
CA HIS A 8 16.92 -0.29 -9.36
C HIS A 8 16.04 0.97 -9.29
N GLN A 9 15.15 1.14 -10.27
CA GLN A 9 14.26 2.31 -10.33
C GLN A 9 13.01 2.18 -9.47
N ARG A 10 12.70 0.99 -8.95
CA ARG A 10 11.51 0.78 -8.13
C ARG A 10 11.61 1.53 -6.80
N ILE A 11 10.65 2.36 -6.53
CA ILE A 11 10.45 3.02 -5.23
C ILE A 11 9.06 2.71 -4.68
N SER A 12 8.89 2.81 -3.37
CA SER A 12 7.59 2.78 -2.73
C SER A 12 7.09 4.20 -2.55
N CYS A 13 6.30 4.69 -3.52
CA CYS A 13 5.70 6.03 -3.42
C CYS A 13 4.50 5.97 -2.46
N ARG A 14 4.45 6.87 -1.48
CA ARG A 14 3.39 6.95 -0.46
C ARG A 14 2.74 8.32 -0.36
N SER A 15 3.30 9.34 -1.01
CA SER A 15 2.70 10.66 -1.13
C SER A 15 2.40 10.95 -2.60
N PHE A 16 1.17 11.34 -2.89
CA PHE A 16 0.69 11.51 -4.25
C PHE A 16 0.14 12.92 -4.47
N LEU A 17 0.31 13.41 -5.69
CA LEU A 17 -0.27 14.68 -6.09
C LEU A 17 -1.79 14.59 -6.22
N SER A 18 -2.49 15.72 -6.00
CA SER A 18 -3.95 15.81 -6.19
C SER A 18 -4.39 15.81 -7.68
N LYS A 19 -3.48 15.41 -8.59
CA LYS A 19 -3.73 15.41 -10.02
C LYS A 19 -4.70 14.31 -10.42
N LYS A 20 -5.75 14.66 -11.16
CA LYS A 20 -6.72 13.67 -11.69
C LYS A 20 -6.04 12.73 -12.69
N ILE A 21 -6.30 11.44 -12.55
CA ILE A 21 -5.84 10.40 -13.47
C ILE A 21 -7.01 9.98 -14.35
N SER A 22 -6.77 9.82 -15.66
CA SER A 22 -7.82 9.40 -16.59
C SER A 22 -8.21 7.94 -16.35
N LYS A 23 -9.50 7.63 -16.54
CA LYS A 23 -10.02 6.26 -16.43
C LYS A 23 -9.25 5.27 -17.33
N ARG A 24 -8.79 5.71 -18.51
CA ARG A 24 -8.00 4.90 -19.45
C ARG A 24 -6.66 4.45 -18.83
N ILE A 25 -5.97 5.36 -18.14
CA ILE A 25 -4.69 5.04 -17.46
C ILE A 25 -4.94 4.06 -16.32
N ILE A 26 -5.95 4.31 -15.50
CA ILE A 26 -6.31 3.44 -14.37
C ILE A 26 -6.63 2.03 -14.88
N LYS A 27 -7.47 1.91 -15.92
CA LYS A 27 -7.80 0.62 -16.55
C LYS A 27 -6.54 -0.11 -16.99
N LYS A 28 -5.62 0.56 -17.70
CA LYS A 28 -4.35 -0.04 -18.14
C LYS A 28 -3.49 -0.53 -16.97
N ILE A 29 -3.43 0.23 -15.87
CA ILE A 29 -2.70 -0.18 -14.66
C ILE A 29 -3.30 -1.47 -14.08
N ILE A 30 -4.62 -1.54 -13.93
CA ILE A 30 -5.32 -2.72 -13.39
C ILE A 30 -5.14 -3.93 -14.30
N GLU A 31 -5.26 -3.76 -15.62
CA GLU A 31 -5.03 -4.84 -16.60
C GLU A 31 -3.59 -5.38 -16.54
N GLN A 32 -2.61 -4.55 -16.25
CA GLN A 32 -1.23 -5.01 -16.07
C GLN A 32 -1.03 -5.66 -14.70
N ALA A 33 -1.56 -5.07 -13.63
CA ALA A 33 -1.48 -5.60 -12.27
C ALA A 33 -2.16 -6.98 -12.16
N SER A 34 -3.25 -7.23 -12.88
CA SER A 34 -3.96 -8.51 -12.87
C SER A 34 -3.13 -9.68 -13.44
N LYS A 35 -2.01 -9.40 -14.13
CA LYS A 35 -1.07 -10.43 -14.59
C LYS A 35 -0.10 -10.91 -13.52
N SER A 36 -0.18 -10.37 -12.30
CA SER A 36 0.64 -10.81 -11.18
C SER A 36 0.39 -12.29 -10.87
N PRO A 37 1.41 -13.06 -10.47
CA PRO A 37 1.24 -14.45 -10.10
C PRO A 37 0.38 -14.57 -8.83
N SER A 38 -0.33 -15.69 -8.71
CA SER A 38 -1.12 -16.04 -7.53
C SER A 38 -0.97 -17.51 -7.20
N GLY A 39 -1.21 -17.89 -5.95
CA GLY A 39 -1.18 -19.28 -5.52
C GLY A 39 -2.12 -20.14 -6.36
N GLY A 40 -1.60 -21.23 -6.94
CA GLY A 40 -2.37 -22.08 -7.85
C GLY A 40 -2.95 -21.38 -9.09
N ASN A 41 -2.47 -20.17 -9.39
CA ASN A 41 -3.01 -19.32 -10.47
C ASN A 41 -4.52 -19.06 -10.34
N LEU A 42 -5.04 -18.97 -9.11
CA LEU A 42 -6.46 -18.77 -8.83
C LEU A 42 -6.96 -17.38 -9.24
N GLN A 43 -6.07 -16.41 -9.34
CA GLN A 43 -6.36 -15.01 -9.72
C GLN A 43 -7.56 -14.41 -8.96
N PRO A 44 -7.56 -14.42 -7.60
CA PRO A 44 -8.74 -14.10 -6.79
C PRO A 44 -9.00 -12.59 -6.64
N TRP A 45 -8.39 -11.78 -7.49
CA TRP A 45 -8.48 -10.34 -7.35
C TRP A 45 -9.88 -9.80 -7.63
N LYS A 46 -10.33 -8.96 -6.72
CA LYS A 46 -11.44 -8.03 -6.94
C LYS A 46 -10.90 -6.63 -6.68
N ALA A 47 -10.93 -5.76 -7.70
CA ALA A 47 -10.40 -4.40 -7.60
C ALA A 47 -11.53 -3.39 -7.57
N PHE A 48 -11.54 -2.53 -6.56
CA PHE A 48 -12.44 -1.39 -6.44
C PHE A 48 -11.64 -0.12 -6.67
N ILE A 49 -12.11 0.73 -7.59
CA ILE A 49 -11.45 1.99 -7.93
C ILE A 49 -12.33 3.13 -7.43
N LEU A 50 -11.81 3.89 -6.48
CA LEU A 50 -12.48 5.04 -5.91
C LEU A 50 -11.79 6.32 -6.35
N SER A 51 -12.57 7.34 -6.70
CA SER A 51 -12.07 8.68 -7.02
C SER A 51 -13.15 9.74 -6.74
N GLY A 52 -12.76 11.01 -6.59
CA GLY A 52 -13.71 12.09 -6.29
C GLY A 52 -14.42 11.89 -4.95
N GLU A 53 -15.73 12.12 -4.90
CA GLU A 53 -16.52 12.06 -3.66
C GLU A 53 -16.50 10.68 -2.96
N PRO A 54 -16.59 9.53 -3.66
CA PRO A 54 -16.46 8.24 -3.00
C PRO A 54 -15.12 8.03 -2.28
N LEU A 55 -14.01 8.54 -2.86
CA LEU A 55 -12.69 8.49 -2.21
C LEU A 55 -12.65 9.40 -0.98
N LYS A 56 -13.17 10.61 -1.08
CA LYS A 56 -13.26 11.54 0.07
C LYS A 56 -14.08 10.96 1.21
N LYS A 57 -15.21 10.33 0.86
CA LYS A 57 -16.05 9.65 1.87
C LYS A 57 -15.28 8.54 2.57
N LEU A 58 -14.58 7.68 1.83
CA LEU A 58 -13.77 6.61 2.43
C LEU A 58 -12.71 7.19 3.38
N ILE A 59 -11.99 8.24 2.96
CA ILE A 59 -10.97 8.90 3.80
C ILE A 59 -11.62 9.42 5.09
N SER A 60 -12.72 10.16 4.99
CA SER A 60 -13.44 10.68 6.16
C SER A 60 -13.94 9.58 7.09
N ASP A 61 -14.42 8.46 6.54
CA ASP A 61 -14.89 7.34 7.37
C ASP A 61 -13.71 6.66 8.10
N VAL A 62 -12.55 6.52 7.44
CA VAL A 62 -11.31 6.02 8.07
C VAL A 62 -10.83 6.97 9.17
N GLU A 63 -10.82 8.29 8.93
CA GLU A 63 -10.44 9.28 9.95
C GLU A 63 -11.32 9.18 11.20
N LYS A 64 -12.64 9.03 11.05
CA LYS A 64 -13.57 8.83 12.17
C LYS A 64 -13.28 7.55 12.94
N GLU A 65 -12.95 6.45 12.23
CA GLU A 65 -12.59 5.19 12.88
C GLU A 65 -11.25 5.30 13.63
N LEU A 66 -10.26 6.03 13.10
CA LEU A 66 -8.99 6.25 13.78
C LEU A 66 -9.12 7.06 15.07
N ILE A 67 -10.13 7.95 15.18
CA ILE A 67 -10.45 8.64 16.44
C ILE A 67 -10.91 7.66 17.50
N LYS A 68 -11.75 6.66 17.15
CA LYS A 68 -12.22 5.64 18.07
C LYS A 68 -11.15 4.58 18.38
N TYR A 69 -10.35 4.24 17.39
CA TYR A 69 -9.33 3.19 17.46
C TYR A 69 -7.97 3.72 17.01
N PRO A 70 -7.29 4.59 17.79
CA PRO A 70 -6.06 5.25 17.36
C PRO A 70 -4.89 4.28 17.10
N LYS A 71 -4.95 3.07 17.63
CA LYS A 71 -3.97 1.99 17.36
C LYS A 71 -4.43 1.03 16.26
N GLY A 72 -5.54 1.34 15.58
CA GLY A 72 -6.19 0.43 14.65
C GLY A 72 -6.96 -0.70 15.35
N HIS A 73 -7.59 -1.54 14.56
CA HIS A 73 -8.27 -2.74 15.06
C HIS A 73 -7.24 -3.85 15.33
N ALA A 74 -7.59 -4.78 16.24
CA ALA A 74 -6.78 -5.97 16.47
C ALA A 74 -6.64 -6.78 15.17
N THR A 75 -5.42 -7.24 14.88
CA THR A 75 -5.16 -8.11 13.74
C THR A 75 -5.47 -9.57 14.11
N GLU A 76 -6.00 -10.34 13.16
CA GLU A 76 -6.27 -11.78 13.34
C GLU A 76 -4.98 -12.57 13.54
N TYR A 77 -3.87 -12.07 13.02
CA TYR A 77 -2.54 -12.67 13.15
C TYR A 77 -1.46 -11.58 13.27
N LYS A 78 -0.32 -11.95 13.84
CA LYS A 78 0.82 -11.03 13.96
C LYS A 78 1.57 -10.93 12.63
N ILE A 79 1.69 -9.71 12.11
CA ILE A 79 2.42 -9.40 10.87
C ILE A 79 3.91 -9.73 11.00
N TYR A 80 4.47 -9.53 12.20
CA TYR A 80 5.88 -9.82 12.48
C TYR A 80 6.01 -10.95 13.52
N PRO A 81 7.03 -11.82 13.40
CA PRO A 81 7.31 -12.83 14.41
C PRO A 81 7.52 -12.20 15.80
N ASN A 82 7.10 -12.94 16.87
CA ASN A 82 7.28 -12.48 18.24
C ASN A 82 8.75 -12.23 18.62
N ASN A 83 9.65 -13.05 18.07
CA ASN A 83 11.09 -13.07 18.38
C ASN A 83 11.88 -12.57 17.16
N LEU A 84 11.54 -11.37 16.66
CA LEU A 84 12.30 -10.78 15.56
C LEU A 84 13.71 -10.41 16.08
N PRO A 85 14.81 -10.90 15.48
CA PRO A 85 16.17 -10.54 15.89
C PRO A 85 16.40 -9.03 15.88
N ASP A 86 17.18 -8.52 16.83
CA ASP A 86 17.42 -7.08 17.05
C ASP A 86 17.87 -6.33 15.80
N LEU A 87 18.67 -6.97 14.94
CA LEU A 87 19.11 -6.39 13.68
C LEU A 87 17.91 -6.00 12.78
N TYR A 88 16.90 -6.88 12.68
CA TYR A 88 15.70 -6.62 11.87
C TYR A 88 14.76 -5.60 12.54
N VAL A 89 14.69 -5.63 13.87
CA VAL A 89 13.96 -4.61 14.65
C VAL A 89 14.55 -3.23 14.38
N LYS A 90 15.86 -3.06 14.49
CA LYS A 90 16.56 -1.79 14.22
C LYS A 90 16.32 -1.32 12.76
N ARG A 91 16.44 -2.21 11.77
CA ARG A 91 16.17 -1.88 10.36
C ARG A 91 14.74 -1.40 10.13
N ARG A 92 13.78 -2.05 10.77
CA ARG A 92 12.35 -1.68 10.68
C ARG A 92 12.09 -0.30 11.27
N TYR A 93 12.61 -0.04 12.48
CA TYR A 93 12.45 1.27 13.13
C TYR A 93 13.10 2.37 12.30
N LYS A 94 14.37 2.17 11.89
CA LYS A 94 15.05 3.16 11.04
C LYS A 94 14.29 3.45 9.75
N CYS A 95 13.79 2.43 9.07
CA CYS A 95 12.99 2.62 7.86
C CYS A 95 11.70 3.41 8.15
N GLY A 96 11.05 3.17 9.30
CA GLY A 96 9.88 3.92 9.73
C GLY A 96 10.22 5.38 10.02
N GLU A 97 11.26 5.64 10.80
CA GLU A 97 11.72 6.98 11.12
C GLU A 97 12.08 7.78 9.86
N ASP A 98 12.92 7.20 8.98
CA ASP A 98 13.32 7.83 7.72
C ASP A 98 12.11 8.16 6.83
N LEU A 99 11.09 7.29 6.80
CA LEU A 99 9.90 7.48 5.97
C LEU A 99 8.96 8.54 6.54
N TYR A 100 8.61 8.43 7.83
CA TYR A 100 7.59 9.30 8.43
C TYR A 100 8.12 10.69 8.78
N SER A 101 9.45 10.87 8.84
CA SER A 101 10.06 12.21 8.95
C SER A 101 9.91 13.06 7.68
N LEU A 102 9.51 12.43 6.56
CA LEU A 102 9.30 13.11 5.28
C LEU A 102 7.82 13.49 5.01
N LEU A 103 6.90 13.08 5.89
CA LEU A 103 5.46 13.34 5.79
C LEU A 103 5.03 14.42 6.78
#